data_c924170e129601d2a9422209c70ac1f7
#
_entry.id   c924170e129601d2a9422209c70ac1f7
#
_cell.length_a   1.000
_cell.length_b   1.000
_cell.length_c   1.000
_cell.angle_alpha   90.00
_cell.angle_beta   90.00
_cell.angle_gamma   90.00
#
_symmetry.space_group_name_H-M   'P 1'
#
loop_
_entity.id
_entity.type
_entity.pdbx_description
1 polymer ?
#
loop_
_entity_poly.entity_id
_entity_poly.type
_entity_poly.pdbx_seq_one_letter_code
_entity_poly.pdbx_strand_id
1 'polypeptide(L)'
;MTRREFIGDGFAAFASLFGGRLFAAPLGWKHGGKPNLVFGVISDTHLRTTTDGKYSTKYWSDKWVVAALKHFRGQNVDAVLHCGDMAHCGQVEEMEFHRTAWDKVFPHDLAPDGHKVERLFVTGNHDMEALNYGIGKMVIDLYPDPEERARHVLATDIAANWERIWGEPYSDVWHRTVNGYHFFGRHYVPGKGEEVEAQAAALVKETMGEMPACGKPFFLFSHIRPRKVLNAAMREYSNAVSFFGHWHSSAANWNRIYMWSAGPVIQCPSCAPHGSNALSSKDDAWSPNPPIEKSPETEGNRQCYVVRVYDDMLAIERYEVGKGGRLGADWIMPLGRYDPHPFSKDELKKVIGEPQFREGAKLEVSLDRIDKSNKVGKAATDTPVNPVNPVQENSATPRLCVRIPLADGNPDSRVYAYEVEVTGDEGTPKLCKAIYAAGVNMGIGHEPNGGVTTLEIPKSELPSGKTLTFAVRPLTSLGTFGKAISTTFADTYYGELNHYGMHWLRWADVRRRRH
;
A
#
# COMPACT_ATOMS: atom_id res chain seq x y z
N MET A 1 -13.93 18.16 35.76
CA MET A 1 -13.66 17.24 34.62
C MET A 1 -13.99 17.95 33.34
N THR A 2 -13.01 18.33 32.57
CA THR A 2 -13.24 19.02 31.28
C THR A 2 -13.56 17.96 30.20
N ARG A 3 -14.24 18.40 29.14
CA ARG A 3 -14.60 17.54 27.98
C ARG A 3 -13.37 16.85 27.35
N ARG A 4 -12.15 17.36 27.60
CA ARG A 4 -10.87 16.78 27.16
C ARG A 4 -10.40 15.63 28.05
N GLU A 5 -10.62 15.71 29.36
CA GLU A 5 -10.27 14.64 30.31
C GLU A 5 -11.19 13.43 30.14
N PHE A 6 -12.46 13.66 29.83
CA PHE A 6 -13.43 12.59 29.54
C PHE A 6 -13.08 11.79 28.26
N ILE A 7 -12.46 12.42 27.26
CA ILE A 7 -12.06 11.74 26.02
C ILE A 7 -10.77 10.89 26.25
N GLY A 8 -9.81 11.37 27.07
CA GLY A 8 -8.58 10.63 27.36
C GLY A 8 -8.83 9.41 28.25
N ASP A 9 -9.50 9.60 29.36
CA ASP A 9 -9.78 8.54 30.34
C ASP A 9 -10.84 7.55 29.85
N GLY A 10 -11.79 8.02 29.04
CA GLY A 10 -12.79 7.15 28.39
C GLY A 10 -12.19 6.17 27.40
N PHE A 11 -11.10 6.55 26.74
CA PHE A 11 -10.47 5.70 25.71
C PHE A 11 -9.55 4.62 26.33
N ALA A 12 -8.84 4.92 27.42
CA ALA A 12 -8.07 3.92 28.16
C ALA A 12 -9.01 2.88 28.81
N ALA A 13 -10.15 3.32 29.34
CA ALA A 13 -11.22 2.43 29.81
C ALA A 13 -11.87 1.63 28.67
N PHE A 14 -11.97 2.21 27.48
CA PHE A 14 -12.50 1.56 26.29
C PHE A 14 -11.55 0.45 25.77
N ALA A 15 -10.25 0.71 25.76
CA ALA A 15 -9.24 -0.29 25.35
C ALA A 15 -9.21 -1.51 26.30
N SER A 16 -9.43 -1.31 27.59
CA SER A 16 -9.51 -2.40 28.58
C SER A 16 -10.78 -3.26 28.46
N LEU A 17 -11.86 -2.70 27.91
CA LEU A 17 -13.13 -3.39 27.66
C LEU A 17 -13.11 -4.30 26.42
N PHE A 18 -12.22 -4.04 25.45
CA PHE A 18 -12.19 -4.77 24.17
C PHE A 18 -11.16 -5.89 24.09
N GLY A 19 -10.53 -6.26 25.21
CA GLY A 19 -9.80 -7.53 25.34
C GLY A 19 -8.67 -7.74 24.30
N GLY A 20 -7.86 -6.73 24.04
CA GLY A 20 -6.69 -6.89 23.16
C GLY A 20 -7.00 -6.81 21.66
N ARG A 21 -8.05 -6.13 21.24
CA ARG A 21 -8.47 -6.00 19.83
C ARG A 21 -7.80 -4.84 19.11
N LEU A 22 -7.42 -5.06 17.85
CA LEU A 22 -7.00 -3.99 16.95
C LEU A 22 -8.17 -3.03 16.70
N PHE A 23 -7.94 -1.75 16.73
CA PHE A 23 -8.94 -0.75 16.36
C PHE A 23 -8.30 0.47 15.68
N ALA A 24 -9.13 1.30 15.05
CA ALA A 24 -8.73 2.57 14.48
C ALA A 24 -9.01 3.69 15.49
N ALA A 25 -8.02 4.54 15.71
CA ALA A 25 -8.24 5.77 16.47
C ALA A 25 -8.87 6.85 15.58
N PRO A 26 -9.78 7.67 16.09
CA PRO A 26 -10.29 8.81 15.33
C PRO A 26 -9.17 9.68 14.75
N LEU A 27 -9.40 10.24 13.57
CA LEU A 27 -8.42 11.12 12.94
C LEU A 27 -8.08 12.30 13.88
N GLY A 28 -6.79 12.46 14.15
CA GLY A 28 -6.31 13.46 15.11
C GLY A 28 -6.29 13.01 16.58
N TRP A 29 -6.66 11.77 16.87
CA TRP A 29 -6.48 11.20 18.21
C TRP A 29 -5.00 11.21 18.58
N LYS A 30 -4.74 11.47 19.85
CA LYS A 30 -3.40 11.37 20.45
C LYS A 30 -3.52 10.64 21.78
N HIS A 31 -2.62 9.70 22.03
CA HIS A 31 -2.46 9.10 23.33
C HIS A 31 -2.11 10.18 24.38
N GLY A 32 -2.69 10.10 25.57
CA GLY A 32 -2.43 11.09 26.64
C GLY A 32 -1.01 11.04 27.20
N GLY A 33 -0.31 9.92 27.02
CA GLY A 33 1.08 9.71 27.44
C GLY A 33 2.10 9.92 26.33
N LYS A 34 3.36 10.03 26.71
CA LYS A 34 4.50 10.02 25.79
C LYS A 34 4.80 8.57 25.37
N PRO A 35 5.11 8.29 24.09
CA PRO A 35 5.53 6.94 23.68
C PRO A 35 6.90 6.61 24.30
N ASN A 36 7.08 5.35 24.66
CA ASN A 36 8.34 4.81 25.18
C ASN A 36 9.37 4.55 24.07
N LEU A 37 8.86 4.33 22.86
CA LEU A 37 9.65 4.06 21.67
C LEU A 37 8.89 4.56 20.45
N VAL A 38 9.59 5.21 19.52
CA VAL A 38 9.06 5.60 18.22
C VAL A 38 9.98 5.08 17.14
N PHE A 39 9.44 4.38 16.15
CA PHE A 39 10.25 3.94 15.02
C PHE A 39 9.54 4.08 13.68
N GLY A 40 10.33 4.39 12.63
CA GLY A 40 9.86 4.39 11.26
C GLY A 40 9.93 2.99 10.65
N VAL A 41 9.01 2.68 9.74
CA VAL A 41 9.03 1.44 8.95
C VAL A 41 8.91 1.78 7.49
N ILE A 42 9.90 1.35 6.71
CA ILE A 42 9.98 1.51 5.26
C ILE A 42 10.31 0.16 4.63
N SER A 43 9.87 -0.09 3.41
CA SER A 43 10.15 -1.33 2.68
C SER A 43 10.13 -1.09 1.18
N ASP A 44 10.74 -2.01 0.44
CA ASP A 44 10.59 -2.06 -1.02
C ASP A 44 10.87 -0.71 -1.67
N THR A 45 12.02 -0.12 -1.38
CA THR A 45 12.44 1.18 -1.89
C THR A 45 12.99 1.09 -3.30
N HIS A 46 13.58 -0.05 -3.68
CA HIS A 46 14.04 -0.36 -5.03
C HIS A 46 14.84 0.78 -5.68
N LEU A 47 15.82 1.32 -4.96
CA LEU A 47 16.70 2.34 -5.53
C LEU A 47 17.47 1.80 -6.73
N ARG A 48 17.75 2.67 -7.67
CA ARG A 48 18.36 2.29 -8.93
C ARG A 48 19.30 3.36 -9.43
N THR A 49 20.51 2.97 -9.79
CA THR A 49 21.59 3.86 -10.22
C THR A 49 21.85 3.87 -11.73
N THR A 50 21.29 2.90 -12.47
CA THR A 50 21.55 2.75 -13.91
C THR A 50 21.01 3.92 -14.72
N THR A 51 21.85 4.47 -15.62
CA THR A 51 21.59 5.70 -16.39
C THR A 51 21.69 5.49 -17.91
N ASP A 52 21.55 4.28 -18.41
CA ASP A 52 21.83 3.91 -19.79
C ASP A 52 20.73 4.32 -20.81
N GLY A 53 19.92 5.29 -20.54
CA GLY A 53 18.87 5.76 -21.44
C GLY A 53 17.69 4.80 -21.65
N LYS A 54 17.87 3.47 -21.47
CA LYS A 54 16.78 2.51 -21.47
C LYS A 54 16.07 2.47 -20.12
N TYR A 55 16.81 2.72 -19.06
CA TYR A 55 16.39 2.64 -17.68
C TYR A 55 16.63 3.99 -17.02
N SER A 56 15.67 4.89 -17.15
CA SER A 56 15.81 6.27 -16.69
C SER A 56 15.82 6.34 -15.16
N THR A 57 16.88 6.95 -14.60
CA THR A 57 16.94 7.30 -13.18
C THR A 57 15.89 8.31 -12.76
N LYS A 58 15.25 8.99 -13.70
CA LYS A 58 14.13 9.91 -13.43
C LYS A 58 13.02 9.28 -12.58
N TYR A 59 12.78 7.98 -12.76
CA TYR A 59 11.72 7.25 -12.05
C TYR A 59 12.23 6.54 -10.78
N TRP A 60 13.55 6.40 -10.61
CA TRP A 60 14.20 5.60 -9.58
C TRP A 60 15.15 6.45 -8.71
N SER A 61 14.72 7.65 -8.37
CA SER A 61 15.51 8.57 -7.57
C SER A 61 15.38 8.28 -6.07
N ASP A 62 16.38 8.68 -5.29
CA ASP A 62 16.37 8.67 -3.82
C ASP A 62 15.28 9.55 -3.19
N LYS A 63 14.60 10.35 -4.00
CA LYS A 63 13.61 11.35 -3.58
C LYS A 63 12.60 10.81 -2.56
N TRP A 64 12.09 9.61 -2.79
CA TRP A 64 11.04 9.03 -1.96
C TRP A 64 11.59 8.47 -0.66
N VAL A 65 12.77 7.84 -0.71
CA VAL A 65 13.50 7.39 0.48
C VAL A 65 13.81 8.58 1.37
N VAL A 66 14.39 9.65 0.80
CA VAL A 66 14.69 10.89 1.52
C VAL A 66 13.42 11.52 2.11
N ALA A 67 12.29 11.48 1.39
CA ALA A 67 11.02 12.01 1.90
C ALA A 67 10.51 11.19 3.10
N ALA A 68 10.57 9.86 3.04
CA ALA A 68 10.20 8.98 4.16
C ALA A 68 11.12 9.21 5.37
N LEU A 69 12.43 9.23 5.15
CA LEU A 69 13.41 9.47 6.21
C LEU A 69 13.24 10.86 6.84
N LYS A 70 12.94 11.90 6.05
CA LYS A 70 12.63 13.24 6.60
C LYS A 70 11.35 13.23 7.43
N HIS A 71 10.33 12.48 7.03
CA HIS A 71 9.14 12.31 7.85
C HIS A 71 9.49 11.65 9.18
N PHE A 72 10.27 10.57 9.18
CA PHE A 72 10.74 9.90 10.39
C PHE A 72 11.58 10.84 11.28
N ARG A 73 12.51 11.60 10.69
CA ARG A 73 13.28 12.61 11.41
C ARG A 73 12.38 13.67 12.08
N GLY A 74 11.32 14.09 11.38
CA GLY A 74 10.33 15.03 11.95
C GLY A 74 9.49 14.43 13.08
N GLN A 75 9.38 13.09 13.15
CA GLN A 75 8.74 12.37 14.24
C GLN A 75 9.71 12.02 15.39
N ASN A 76 10.99 12.38 15.27
CA ASN A 76 12.04 12.12 16.25
C ASN A 76 12.14 10.64 16.61
N VAL A 77 12.22 9.77 15.59
CA VAL A 77 12.25 8.32 15.77
C VAL A 77 13.54 7.84 16.43
N ASP A 78 13.44 6.80 17.25
CA ASP A 78 14.58 6.12 17.90
C ASP A 78 15.25 5.10 16.98
N ALA A 79 14.52 4.60 15.97
CA ALA A 79 15.00 3.62 15.01
C ALA A 79 14.24 3.72 13.67
N VAL A 80 14.83 3.15 12.61
CA VAL A 80 14.16 2.93 11.33
C VAL A 80 14.35 1.46 10.94
N LEU A 81 13.23 0.78 10.70
CA LEU A 81 13.17 -0.55 10.11
C LEU A 81 13.11 -0.44 8.60
N HIS A 82 13.95 -1.20 7.89
CA HIS A 82 13.81 -1.44 6.45
C HIS A 82 13.59 -2.93 6.20
N CYS A 83 12.40 -3.28 5.69
CA CYS A 83 12.00 -4.66 5.50
C CYS A 83 12.43 -5.25 4.14
N GLY A 84 13.61 -4.85 3.63
CA GLY A 84 14.23 -5.42 2.43
C GLY A 84 13.83 -4.76 1.11
N ASP A 85 14.45 -5.22 0.02
CA ASP A 85 14.37 -4.65 -1.32
C ASP A 85 14.77 -3.17 -1.34
N MET A 86 15.95 -2.88 -0.78
CA MET A 86 16.59 -1.57 -0.83
C MET A 86 17.07 -1.26 -2.24
N ALA A 87 17.79 -2.21 -2.85
CA ALA A 87 18.25 -2.17 -4.23
C ALA A 87 17.19 -2.76 -5.18
N HIS A 88 17.15 -2.28 -6.42
CA HIS A 88 16.25 -2.84 -7.43
C HIS A 88 16.87 -4.01 -8.20
N CYS A 89 18.15 -3.89 -8.49
CA CYS A 89 18.90 -4.84 -9.30
C CYS A 89 20.00 -5.56 -8.52
N GLY A 90 20.03 -5.41 -7.19
CA GLY A 90 21.03 -6.01 -6.32
C GLY A 90 22.44 -5.50 -6.58
N GLN A 91 22.58 -4.25 -7.02
CA GLN A 91 23.87 -3.63 -7.24
C GLN A 91 24.43 -3.02 -5.96
N VAL A 92 25.75 -3.09 -5.82
CA VAL A 92 26.48 -2.44 -4.71
C VAL A 92 26.20 -0.93 -4.68
N GLU A 93 26.22 -0.29 -5.83
CA GLU A 93 25.98 1.15 -6.01
C GLU A 93 24.56 1.55 -5.59
N GLU A 94 23.56 0.69 -5.81
CA GLU A 94 22.19 0.94 -5.38
C GLU A 94 22.09 0.96 -3.85
N MET A 95 22.82 0.08 -3.18
CA MET A 95 22.89 0.06 -1.72
C MET A 95 23.68 1.27 -1.19
N GLU A 96 24.79 1.67 -1.83
CA GLU A 96 25.54 2.88 -1.50
C GLU A 96 24.68 4.14 -1.67
N PHE A 97 23.83 4.15 -2.68
CA PHE A 97 22.88 5.23 -2.91
C PHE A 97 21.86 5.33 -1.77
N HIS A 98 21.40 4.17 -1.27
CA HIS A 98 20.53 4.14 -0.09
C HIS A 98 21.27 4.66 1.16
N ARG A 99 22.53 4.29 1.35
CA ARG A 99 23.38 4.84 2.41
C ARG A 99 23.51 6.37 2.31
N THR A 100 23.73 6.89 1.11
CA THR A 100 23.81 8.32 0.85
C THR A 100 22.50 9.04 1.22
N ALA A 101 21.36 8.44 0.89
CA ALA A 101 20.04 8.97 1.26
C ALA A 101 19.86 9.01 2.79
N TRP A 102 20.33 8.00 3.49
CA TRP A 102 20.35 7.95 4.95
C TRP A 102 21.20 9.07 5.55
N ASP A 103 22.47 9.17 5.16
CA ASP A 103 23.41 10.15 5.69
C ASP A 103 22.98 11.61 5.45
N LYS A 104 22.28 11.85 4.35
CA LYS A 104 21.66 13.15 4.05
C LYS A 104 20.59 13.56 5.07
N VAL A 105 19.89 12.60 5.67
CA VAL A 105 18.78 12.86 6.59
C VAL A 105 19.19 12.66 8.05
N PHE A 106 19.95 11.63 8.33
CA PHE A 106 20.45 11.27 9.67
C PHE A 106 21.99 11.31 9.69
N PRO A 107 22.61 12.50 9.53
CA PRO A 107 24.06 12.60 9.59
C PRO A 107 24.59 12.06 10.93
N HIS A 108 25.59 11.20 10.87
CA HIS A 108 26.14 10.48 12.02
C HIS A 108 25.13 9.63 12.80
N ASP A 109 24.07 9.20 12.13
CA ASP A 109 22.96 8.45 12.73
C ASP A 109 22.21 9.21 13.84
N LEU A 110 22.15 10.55 13.77
CA LEU A 110 21.57 11.37 14.83
C LEU A 110 20.20 11.98 14.44
N ALA A 111 19.27 11.93 15.38
CA ALA A 111 18.02 12.66 15.38
C ALA A 111 18.23 14.17 15.62
N PRO A 112 17.18 15.03 15.46
CA PRO A 112 17.32 16.48 15.67
C PRO A 112 17.74 16.88 17.09
N ASP A 113 17.35 16.12 18.10
CA ASP A 113 17.70 16.35 19.51
C ASP A 113 19.05 15.71 19.92
N GLY A 114 19.74 15.06 18.98
CA GLY A 114 21.07 14.49 19.17
C GLY A 114 21.10 13.05 19.65
N HIS A 115 19.96 12.40 19.90
CA HIS A 115 19.99 10.98 20.21
C HIS A 115 20.32 10.14 18.97
N LYS A 116 20.87 8.95 19.17
CA LYS A 116 21.20 8.01 18.09
C LYS A 116 19.92 7.37 17.54
N VAL A 117 19.81 7.35 16.21
CA VAL A 117 18.76 6.60 15.48
C VAL A 117 19.34 5.28 15.01
N GLU A 118 18.79 4.16 15.48
CA GLU A 118 19.26 2.84 15.10
C GLU A 118 18.77 2.44 13.71
N ARG A 119 19.70 1.94 12.88
CA ARG A 119 19.38 1.29 11.60
C ARG A 119 19.05 -0.16 11.84
N LEU A 120 17.83 -0.57 11.53
CA LEU A 120 17.35 -1.93 11.70
C LEU A 120 16.96 -2.46 10.32
N PHE A 121 17.97 -2.80 9.50
CA PHE A 121 17.78 -3.11 8.09
C PHE A 121 17.98 -4.60 7.80
N VAL A 122 17.18 -5.14 6.89
CA VAL A 122 17.35 -6.48 6.33
C VAL A 122 17.33 -6.43 4.81
N THR A 123 17.93 -7.39 4.16
CA THR A 123 17.90 -7.55 2.70
C THR A 123 16.61 -8.23 2.25
N GLY A 124 16.21 -7.95 0.99
CA GLY A 124 15.12 -8.63 0.29
C GLY A 124 15.62 -9.44 -0.89
N ASN A 125 14.69 -9.99 -1.67
CA ASN A 125 15.04 -10.83 -2.81
C ASN A 125 15.67 -10.02 -3.97
N HIS A 126 15.27 -8.77 -4.17
CA HIS A 126 15.91 -7.90 -5.16
C HIS A 126 17.34 -7.52 -4.77
N ASP A 127 17.65 -7.41 -3.49
CA ASP A 127 19.01 -7.20 -3.01
C ASP A 127 19.91 -8.40 -3.30
N MET A 128 19.36 -9.63 -3.20
CA MET A 128 20.14 -10.87 -3.16
C MET A 128 20.02 -11.76 -4.40
N GLU A 129 18.94 -11.65 -5.18
CA GLU A 129 18.64 -12.53 -6.32
C GLU A 129 18.26 -11.78 -7.60
N ALA A 130 18.52 -10.49 -7.68
CA ALA A 130 18.07 -9.68 -8.82
C ALA A 130 18.53 -10.21 -10.19
N LEU A 131 19.67 -10.90 -10.26
CA LEU A 131 20.13 -11.56 -11.49
C LEU A 131 19.21 -12.68 -11.96
N ASN A 132 18.42 -13.27 -11.08
CA ASN A 132 17.47 -14.35 -11.40
C ASN A 132 16.14 -13.85 -11.96
N TYR A 133 15.89 -12.55 -11.88
CA TYR A 133 14.70 -11.91 -12.45
C TYR A 133 15.00 -11.31 -13.83
N GLY A 134 13.96 -10.99 -14.60
CA GLY A 134 14.12 -10.33 -15.91
C GLY A 134 14.92 -9.02 -15.87
N ILE A 135 14.95 -8.36 -14.71
CA ILE A 135 15.78 -7.18 -14.43
C ILE A 135 17.28 -7.49 -14.38
N GLY A 136 17.67 -8.71 -14.06
CA GLY A 136 19.07 -9.16 -14.06
C GLY A 136 19.73 -9.07 -15.42
N LYS A 137 18.95 -9.20 -16.50
CA LYS A 137 19.45 -8.95 -17.85
C LYS A 137 20.08 -7.57 -17.99
N MET A 138 19.54 -6.56 -17.32
CA MET A 138 20.09 -5.21 -17.34
C MET A 138 21.48 -5.14 -16.71
N VAL A 139 21.69 -5.82 -15.58
CA VAL A 139 23.01 -5.87 -14.92
C VAL A 139 24.02 -6.61 -15.80
N ILE A 140 23.58 -7.68 -16.47
CA ILE A 140 24.40 -8.44 -17.43
C ILE A 140 24.75 -7.56 -18.65
N ASP A 141 23.81 -6.78 -19.16
CA ASP A 141 24.05 -5.88 -20.30
C ASP A 141 25.00 -4.72 -19.93
N LEU A 142 24.96 -4.24 -18.69
CA LEU A 142 25.86 -3.17 -18.19
C LEU A 142 27.28 -3.70 -17.94
N TYR A 143 27.38 -4.90 -17.37
CA TYR A 143 28.64 -5.55 -17.01
C TYR A 143 28.69 -6.92 -17.67
N PRO A 144 29.03 -6.98 -18.98
CA PRO A 144 29.06 -8.25 -19.72
C PRO A 144 30.16 -9.19 -19.23
N ASP A 145 31.28 -8.66 -18.75
CA ASP A 145 32.33 -9.45 -18.16
C ASP A 145 31.91 -9.98 -16.77
N PRO A 146 31.97 -11.30 -16.52
CA PRO A 146 31.55 -11.90 -15.26
C PRO A 146 32.37 -11.46 -14.04
N GLU A 147 33.67 -11.21 -14.19
CA GLU A 147 34.53 -10.80 -13.08
C GLU A 147 34.28 -9.35 -12.70
N GLU A 148 34.09 -8.49 -13.71
CA GLU A 148 33.68 -7.11 -13.48
C GLU A 148 32.29 -7.07 -12.85
N ARG A 149 31.32 -7.81 -13.40
CA ARG A 149 29.96 -7.88 -12.88
C ARG A 149 29.91 -8.33 -11.42
N ALA A 150 30.75 -9.29 -11.03
CA ALA A 150 30.81 -9.78 -9.64
C ALA A 150 31.14 -8.66 -8.63
N ARG A 151 31.90 -7.65 -9.02
CA ARG A 151 32.23 -6.49 -8.17
C ARG A 151 31.05 -5.54 -7.94
N HIS A 152 30.08 -5.56 -8.84
CA HIS A 152 28.90 -4.71 -8.80
C HIS A 152 27.67 -5.43 -8.25
N VAL A 153 27.71 -6.74 -8.03
CA VAL A 153 26.59 -7.53 -7.48
C VAL A 153 26.76 -7.68 -5.97
N LEU A 154 25.80 -7.12 -5.24
CA LEU A 154 25.80 -7.08 -3.77
C LEU A 154 25.97 -8.47 -3.14
N ALA A 155 25.24 -9.46 -3.66
CA ALA A 155 25.21 -10.84 -3.14
C ALA A 155 26.51 -11.62 -3.38
N THR A 156 27.42 -11.16 -4.24
CA THR A 156 28.69 -11.85 -4.51
C THR A 156 29.56 -11.94 -3.25
N ASP A 157 29.60 -10.87 -2.47
CA ASP A 157 30.24 -10.82 -1.14
C ASP A 157 29.40 -9.92 -0.24
N ILE A 158 28.26 -10.43 0.19
CA ILE A 158 27.30 -9.64 0.97
C ILE A 158 27.90 -9.17 2.29
N ALA A 159 28.74 -9.99 2.93
CA ALA A 159 29.31 -9.65 4.22
C ALA A 159 30.26 -8.44 4.12
N ALA A 160 31.21 -8.48 3.19
CA ALA A 160 32.14 -7.37 2.96
C ALA A 160 31.42 -6.12 2.44
N ASN A 161 30.47 -6.26 1.52
CA ASN A 161 29.70 -5.13 0.98
C ASN A 161 28.84 -4.48 2.07
N TRP A 162 28.17 -5.28 2.91
CA TRP A 162 27.36 -4.77 4.01
C TRP A 162 28.20 -4.00 5.03
N GLU A 163 29.32 -4.60 5.48
CA GLU A 163 30.21 -3.96 6.44
C GLU A 163 30.79 -2.65 5.88
N ARG A 164 31.24 -2.67 4.62
CA ARG A 164 31.78 -1.48 3.96
C ARG A 164 30.74 -0.36 3.83
N ILE A 165 29.51 -0.69 3.47
CA ILE A 165 28.45 0.31 3.23
C ILE A 165 27.83 0.78 4.54
N TRP A 166 27.49 -0.14 5.43
CA TRP A 166 26.74 0.19 6.64
C TRP A 166 27.62 0.34 7.90
N GLY A 167 28.87 -0.09 7.84
CA GLY A 167 29.80 0.00 8.98
C GLY A 167 29.46 -0.98 10.10
N GLU A 168 28.80 -2.09 9.80
CA GLU A 168 28.38 -3.10 10.75
C GLU A 168 28.48 -4.49 10.14
N PRO A 169 28.78 -5.55 10.95
CA PRO A 169 28.90 -6.90 10.45
C PRO A 169 27.58 -7.44 9.92
N TYR A 170 27.65 -8.21 8.84
CA TYR A 170 26.49 -8.94 8.32
C TYR A 170 26.27 -10.25 9.09
N SER A 171 25.03 -10.55 9.37
CA SER A 171 24.59 -11.85 9.88
C SER A 171 23.20 -12.17 9.34
N ASP A 172 22.97 -13.39 8.86
CA ASP A 172 21.67 -13.80 8.28
C ASP A 172 20.49 -13.53 9.22
N VAL A 173 20.74 -13.60 10.51
CA VAL A 173 19.81 -13.24 11.60
C VAL A 173 20.54 -12.43 12.65
N TRP A 174 19.89 -11.44 13.18
CA TRP A 174 20.48 -10.61 14.21
C TRP A 174 19.44 -10.08 15.21
N HIS A 175 19.94 -9.70 16.39
CA HIS A 175 19.16 -9.12 17.45
C HIS A 175 19.76 -7.78 17.89
N ARG A 176 18.91 -6.80 18.15
CA ARG A 176 19.27 -5.49 18.73
C ARG A 176 18.24 -5.05 19.75
N THR A 177 18.68 -4.18 20.67
CA THR A 177 17.80 -3.57 21.66
C THR A 177 17.81 -2.06 21.49
N VAL A 178 16.63 -1.46 21.39
CA VAL A 178 16.42 0.00 21.33
C VAL A 178 15.46 0.39 22.44
N ASN A 179 15.86 1.31 23.31
CA ASN A 179 15.06 1.75 24.48
C ASN A 179 14.51 0.60 25.34
N GLY A 180 15.25 -0.52 25.41
CA GLY A 180 14.84 -1.71 26.16
C GLY A 180 13.75 -2.56 25.47
N TYR A 181 13.53 -2.36 24.18
CA TYR A 181 12.71 -3.21 23.31
C TYR A 181 13.59 -4.05 22.40
N HIS A 182 13.22 -5.31 22.20
CA HIS A 182 13.99 -6.25 21.38
C HIS A 182 13.52 -6.26 19.93
N PHE A 183 14.47 -6.22 19.02
CA PHE A 183 14.27 -6.29 17.58
C PHE A 183 15.06 -7.45 17.00
N PHE A 184 14.40 -8.29 16.22
CA PHE A 184 14.99 -9.42 15.53
C PHE A 184 14.84 -9.23 14.03
N GLY A 185 15.97 -9.10 13.33
CA GLY A 185 16.03 -8.99 11.88
C GLY A 185 16.41 -10.31 11.24
N ARG A 186 15.77 -10.63 10.12
CA ARG A 186 16.07 -11.79 9.28
C ARG A 186 16.29 -11.34 7.85
N HIS A 187 17.53 -11.45 7.38
CA HIS A 187 17.86 -11.20 5.98
C HIS A 187 17.20 -12.23 5.05
N TYR A 188 17.00 -11.84 3.81
CA TYR A 188 16.66 -12.78 2.75
C TYR A 188 17.94 -13.47 2.28
N VAL A 189 17.97 -14.80 2.35
CA VAL A 189 19.11 -15.61 1.90
C VAL A 189 18.62 -16.60 0.85
N PRO A 190 19.11 -16.51 -0.40
CA PRO A 190 18.71 -17.38 -1.48
C PRO A 190 18.88 -18.87 -1.15
N GLY A 191 17.83 -19.65 -1.40
CA GLY A 191 17.86 -21.11 -1.19
C GLY A 191 17.88 -21.58 0.26
N LYS A 192 18.03 -20.68 1.26
CA LYS A 192 18.15 -21.04 2.69
C LYS A 192 16.97 -20.60 3.55
N GLY A 193 15.80 -20.36 2.97
CA GLY A 193 14.69 -19.77 3.68
C GLY A 193 14.25 -20.49 4.96
N GLU A 194 14.24 -21.84 4.97
CA GLU A 194 13.87 -22.63 6.16
C GLU A 194 14.99 -22.65 7.20
N GLU A 195 16.26 -22.74 6.78
CA GLU A 195 17.42 -22.70 7.67
C GLU A 195 17.47 -21.38 8.45
N VAL A 196 17.36 -20.26 7.75
CA VAL A 196 17.40 -18.92 8.34
C VAL A 196 16.18 -18.66 9.23
N GLU A 197 15.01 -19.23 8.90
CA GLU A 197 13.85 -19.22 9.81
C GLU A 197 14.11 -19.99 11.11
N ALA A 198 14.77 -21.14 11.02
CA ALA A 198 15.12 -21.92 12.21
C ALA A 198 16.14 -21.18 13.08
N GLN A 199 17.13 -20.53 12.47
CA GLN A 199 18.10 -19.68 13.18
C GLN A 199 17.39 -18.50 13.87
N ALA A 200 16.46 -17.81 13.20
CA ALA A 200 15.70 -16.73 13.79
C ALA A 200 14.85 -17.21 14.97
N ALA A 201 14.19 -18.35 14.83
CA ALA A 201 13.41 -18.95 15.91
C ALA A 201 14.29 -19.31 17.14
N ALA A 202 15.48 -19.88 16.90
CA ALA A 202 16.43 -20.20 17.98
C ALA A 202 16.92 -18.92 18.69
N LEU A 203 17.28 -17.88 17.91
CA LEU A 203 17.73 -16.59 18.47
C LEU A 203 16.66 -15.92 19.32
N VAL A 204 15.38 -15.95 18.87
CA VAL A 204 14.26 -15.46 19.65
C VAL A 204 14.14 -16.22 20.97
N LYS A 205 14.16 -17.57 20.94
CA LYS A 205 14.06 -18.40 22.13
C LYS A 205 15.23 -18.18 23.10
N GLU A 206 16.45 -18.10 22.59
CA GLU A 206 17.63 -17.82 23.39
C GLU A 206 17.56 -16.46 24.08
N THR A 207 17.13 -15.42 23.34
CA THR A 207 17.09 -14.04 23.85
C THR A 207 15.93 -13.80 24.79
N MET A 208 14.73 -14.28 24.42
CA MET A 208 13.50 -13.96 25.15
C MET A 208 13.23 -14.95 26.30
N GLY A 209 13.76 -16.17 26.23
CA GLY A 209 13.54 -17.20 27.24
C GLY A 209 12.06 -17.50 27.47
N GLU A 210 11.71 -17.90 28.69
CA GLU A 210 10.33 -18.06 29.12
C GLU A 210 9.74 -16.70 29.53
N MET A 211 9.36 -15.87 28.54
CA MET A 211 8.74 -14.58 28.81
C MET A 211 7.33 -14.74 29.38
N PRO A 212 6.96 -13.98 30.43
CA PRO A 212 5.60 -13.93 30.89
C PRO A 212 4.69 -13.36 29.78
N ALA A 213 3.46 -13.87 29.69
CA ALA A 213 2.47 -13.53 28.67
C ALA A 213 2.08 -12.03 28.57
N CYS A 214 2.60 -11.19 29.45
CA CYS A 214 2.32 -9.76 29.58
C CYS A 214 3.58 -8.88 29.57
N GLY A 215 4.68 -9.32 28.94
CA GLY A 215 5.91 -8.53 28.81
C GLY A 215 5.79 -7.41 27.76
N LYS A 216 6.81 -6.54 27.71
CA LYS A 216 6.95 -5.55 26.63
C LYS A 216 6.88 -6.23 25.26
N PRO A 217 6.31 -5.57 24.24
CA PRO A 217 6.34 -6.12 22.89
C PRO A 217 7.77 -6.24 22.40
N PHE A 218 8.02 -7.23 21.55
CA PHE A 218 9.23 -7.32 20.75
C PHE A 218 8.88 -7.46 19.28
N PHE A 219 9.81 -7.10 18.43
CA PHE A 219 9.58 -6.92 17.02
C PHE A 219 10.42 -7.87 16.20
N LEU A 220 9.78 -8.59 15.29
CA LEU A 220 10.45 -9.38 14.27
C LEU A 220 10.21 -8.74 12.91
N PHE A 221 11.24 -8.64 12.09
CA PHE A 221 11.06 -8.14 10.73
C PHE A 221 11.94 -8.86 9.72
N SER A 222 11.42 -8.96 8.53
CA SER A 222 12.03 -9.66 7.41
C SER A 222 11.41 -9.17 6.11
N HIS A 223 12.03 -9.49 4.98
CA HIS A 223 11.42 -9.17 3.70
C HIS A 223 10.26 -10.10 3.36
N ILE A 224 10.48 -11.39 3.45
CA ILE A 224 9.43 -12.40 3.24
C ILE A 224 8.75 -12.70 4.58
N ARG A 225 7.42 -12.75 4.58
CA ARG A 225 6.64 -13.07 5.77
C ARG A 225 7.13 -14.33 6.49
N PRO A 226 7.06 -14.39 7.82
CA PRO A 226 7.37 -15.60 8.57
C PRO A 226 6.55 -16.80 8.10
N ARG A 227 7.18 -17.96 7.95
CA ARG A 227 6.54 -19.22 7.55
C ARG A 227 6.38 -20.15 8.75
N LYS A 228 6.25 -21.44 8.50
CA LYS A 228 5.85 -22.44 9.50
C LYS A 228 6.73 -22.48 10.76
N VAL A 229 8.06 -22.49 10.60
CA VAL A 229 9.00 -22.69 11.73
C VAL A 229 8.98 -21.49 12.65
N LEU A 230 9.16 -20.29 12.09
CA LEU A 230 9.21 -19.05 12.86
C LEU A 230 7.84 -18.71 13.46
N ASN A 231 6.75 -18.93 12.71
CA ASN A 231 5.41 -18.77 13.24
C ASN A 231 5.11 -19.71 14.41
N ALA A 232 5.61 -20.95 14.38
CA ALA A 232 5.44 -21.88 15.49
C ALA A 232 6.17 -21.39 16.75
N ALA A 233 7.41 -20.90 16.59
CA ALA A 233 8.16 -20.32 17.70
C ALA A 233 7.49 -19.05 18.26
N MET A 234 7.01 -18.16 17.38
CA MET A 234 6.35 -16.92 17.78
C MET A 234 5.03 -17.12 18.52
N ARG A 235 4.35 -18.27 18.34
CA ARG A 235 3.13 -18.61 19.11
C ARG A 235 3.35 -18.74 20.60
N GLU A 236 4.57 -19.01 21.01
CA GLU A 236 4.93 -19.10 22.43
C GLU A 236 4.95 -17.72 23.12
N TYR A 237 4.92 -16.63 22.32
CA TYR A 237 5.04 -15.25 22.79
C TYR A 237 3.83 -14.41 22.35
N SER A 238 2.97 -14.07 23.31
CA SER A 238 1.75 -13.30 23.05
C SER A 238 2.00 -11.81 22.74
N ASN A 239 3.24 -11.33 22.92
CA ASN A 239 3.66 -9.94 22.74
C ASN A 239 4.55 -9.73 21.50
N ALA A 240 4.66 -10.73 20.63
CA ALA A 240 5.41 -10.64 19.38
C ALA A 240 4.65 -9.86 18.32
N VAL A 241 5.33 -8.94 17.63
CA VAL A 241 4.78 -8.18 16.51
C VAL A 241 5.73 -8.32 15.31
N SER A 242 5.22 -8.73 14.17
CA SER A 242 6.05 -8.96 12.97
C SER A 242 5.73 -7.96 11.86
N PHE A 243 6.78 -7.49 11.17
CA PHE A 243 6.69 -6.68 9.96
C PHE A 243 7.36 -7.38 8.78
N PHE A 244 6.79 -7.25 7.58
CA PHE A 244 7.38 -7.81 6.36
C PHE A 244 7.05 -6.98 5.12
N GLY A 245 7.89 -7.06 4.07
CA GLY A 245 7.77 -6.33 2.81
C GLY A 245 7.22 -7.15 1.64
N HIS A 246 7.87 -7.05 0.49
CA HIS A 246 7.74 -7.88 -0.71
C HIS A 246 6.50 -7.67 -1.58
N TRP A 247 5.34 -7.45 -1.04
CA TRP A 247 4.10 -7.48 -1.83
C TRP A 247 3.62 -6.11 -2.30
N HIS A 248 4.30 -5.02 -1.95
CA HIS A 248 3.94 -3.65 -2.35
C HIS A 248 2.47 -3.30 -2.12
N SER A 249 1.87 -3.82 -1.07
CA SER A 249 0.45 -3.60 -0.80
C SER A 249 0.19 -2.24 -0.20
N SER A 250 -0.97 -1.68 -0.51
CA SER A 250 -1.37 -0.40 0.06
C SER A 250 -1.66 -0.48 1.56
N ALA A 251 -1.16 0.48 2.31
CA ALA A 251 -1.51 0.69 3.71
C ALA A 251 -2.97 1.16 3.92
N ALA A 252 -3.69 1.49 2.86
CA ALA A 252 -5.13 1.73 2.91
C ALA A 252 -5.93 0.43 3.06
N ASN A 253 -5.32 -0.72 2.80
CA ASN A 253 -5.96 -2.03 2.87
C ASN A 253 -5.77 -2.68 4.24
N TRP A 254 -6.83 -2.77 5.02
CA TRP A 254 -6.84 -3.42 6.34
C TRP A 254 -6.58 -4.92 6.31
N ASN A 255 -6.79 -5.59 5.17
CA ASN A 255 -6.43 -7.00 5.01
C ASN A 255 -4.91 -7.27 5.07
N ARG A 256 -4.10 -6.23 5.20
CA ARG A 256 -2.63 -6.34 5.31
C ARG A 256 -2.12 -6.47 6.74
N ILE A 257 -3.03 -6.48 7.70
CA ILE A 257 -2.75 -6.90 9.06
C ILE A 257 -3.29 -8.32 9.23
N TYR A 258 -2.39 -9.26 9.35
CA TYR A 258 -2.72 -10.66 9.57
C TYR A 258 -2.62 -10.95 11.06
N MET A 259 -3.76 -11.25 11.69
CA MET A 259 -3.79 -11.73 13.06
C MET A 259 -3.68 -13.24 13.04
N TRP A 260 -2.47 -13.75 13.12
CA TRP A 260 -2.23 -15.17 13.23
C TRP A 260 -2.10 -15.57 14.70
N SER A 261 -2.17 -16.88 14.96
CA SER A 261 -1.95 -17.44 16.29
C SER A 261 -0.61 -17.05 16.93
N ALA A 262 0.30 -16.49 16.16
CA ALA A 262 1.60 -15.99 16.60
C ALA A 262 1.62 -14.46 16.88
N GLY A 263 0.48 -13.80 16.94
CA GLY A 263 0.38 -12.35 17.05
C GLY A 263 0.22 -11.62 15.70
N PRO A 264 0.22 -10.28 15.70
CA PRO A 264 0.04 -9.50 14.49
C PRO A 264 1.24 -9.60 13.55
N VAL A 265 0.95 -9.89 12.29
CA VAL A 265 1.92 -9.90 11.19
C VAL A 265 1.50 -8.82 10.20
N ILE A 266 2.27 -7.74 10.14
CA ILE A 266 1.91 -6.51 9.44
C ILE A 266 2.70 -6.43 8.15
N GLN A 267 2.00 -6.31 7.04
CA GLN A 267 2.63 -6.05 5.77
C GLN A 267 2.99 -4.58 5.63
N CYS A 268 4.26 -4.30 5.32
CA CYS A 268 4.74 -2.96 5.03
C CYS A 268 4.35 -2.55 3.61
N PRO A 269 3.97 -1.29 3.41
CA PRO A 269 3.75 -0.76 2.08
C PRO A 269 5.08 -0.48 1.38
N SER A 270 5.03 -0.37 0.05
CA SER A 270 6.21 0.00 -0.74
C SER A 270 6.46 1.51 -0.73
N CYS A 271 7.73 1.88 -0.66
CA CYS A 271 8.20 3.24 -0.90
C CYS A 271 8.90 3.40 -2.28
N ALA A 272 8.82 2.39 -3.14
CA ALA A 272 9.38 2.41 -4.49
C ALA A 272 8.76 3.51 -5.37
N PRO A 273 9.43 3.91 -6.45
CA PRO A 273 8.87 4.82 -7.45
C PRO A 273 7.54 4.36 -8.06
N HIS A 274 7.35 3.04 -8.23
CA HIS A 274 6.07 2.46 -8.63
C HIS A 274 5.08 2.29 -7.48
N GLY A 275 5.52 2.57 -6.26
CA GLY A 275 4.68 2.67 -5.07
C GLY A 275 3.93 1.40 -4.66
N SER A 276 3.00 1.60 -3.74
CA SER A 276 2.08 0.55 -3.27
C SER A 276 0.96 0.36 -4.29
N ASN A 277 1.19 -0.47 -5.29
CA ASN A 277 0.27 -0.69 -6.40
C ASN A 277 -0.52 -2.01 -6.32
N ALA A 278 -0.25 -2.83 -5.32
CA ALA A 278 -0.95 -4.09 -5.14
C ALA A 278 -2.34 -3.89 -4.52
N LEU A 279 -3.18 -3.14 -5.22
CA LEU A 279 -4.61 -3.27 -5.15
C LEU A 279 -4.97 -4.47 -6.03
N SER A 280 -4.65 -5.66 -5.57
CA SER A 280 -4.86 -6.90 -6.32
C SER A 280 -6.09 -7.59 -5.77
N SER A 281 -7.10 -7.72 -6.61
CA SER A 281 -8.30 -8.48 -6.28
C SER A 281 -8.02 -9.95 -5.99
N LYS A 282 -6.87 -10.49 -6.41
CA LYS A 282 -6.51 -11.89 -6.17
C LYS A 282 -6.18 -12.19 -4.71
N ASP A 283 -5.72 -11.18 -3.97
CA ASP A 283 -5.32 -11.33 -2.57
C ASP A 283 -6.42 -10.92 -1.59
N ASP A 284 -7.48 -10.30 -2.07
CA ASP A 284 -8.63 -9.93 -1.27
C ASP A 284 -9.58 -11.13 -1.17
N ALA A 285 -9.62 -11.79 -0.02
CA ALA A 285 -10.45 -12.98 0.22
C ALA A 285 -11.96 -12.72 0.04
N TRP A 286 -12.36 -11.49 -0.23
CA TRP A 286 -13.71 -11.04 -0.52
C TRP A 286 -13.80 -10.37 -1.89
N SER A 287 -12.79 -10.54 -2.73
CA SER A 287 -12.75 -9.91 -4.07
C SER A 287 -14.12 -9.98 -4.73
N PRO A 288 -14.72 -8.83 -5.03
CA PRO A 288 -16.01 -8.84 -5.70
C PRO A 288 -15.87 -9.54 -7.06
N ASN A 289 -16.92 -10.20 -7.46
CA ASN A 289 -17.05 -10.65 -8.83
C ASN A 289 -18.03 -9.69 -9.52
N PRO A 290 -17.60 -8.76 -10.35
CA PRO A 290 -16.32 -8.67 -11.07
C PRO A 290 -15.13 -8.12 -10.24
N PRO A 291 -13.90 -8.32 -10.72
CA PRO A 291 -12.70 -7.77 -10.07
C PRO A 291 -12.72 -6.23 -10.09
N ILE A 292 -12.10 -5.62 -9.07
CA ILE A 292 -12.04 -4.17 -8.96
C ILE A 292 -11.12 -3.59 -10.05
N GLU A 293 -11.65 -2.70 -10.86
CA GLU A 293 -10.90 -2.01 -11.90
C GLU A 293 -9.97 -0.93 -11.30
N LYS A 294 -8.84 -0.69 -11.96
CA LYS A 294 -7.93 0.39 -11.62
C LYS A 294 -8.19 1.58 -12.53
N SER A 295 -8.15 2.77 -11.97
CA SER A 295 -8.07 4.00 -12.73
C SER A 295 -6.66 4.59 -12.65
N PRO A 296 -6.26 5.50 -13.55
CA PRO A 296 -4.98 6.22 -13.44
C PRO A 296 -4.80 6.93 -12.10
N GLU A 297 -5.88 7.38 -11.48
CA GLU A 297 -5.87 8.06 -10.19
C GLU A 297 -5.63 7.10 -9.01
N THR A 298 -5.71 5.79 -9.23
CA THR A 298 -5.45 4.76 -8.21
C THR A 298 -4.05 4.17 -8.30
N GLU A 299 -3.20 4.64 -9.23
CA GLU A 299 -1.81 4.22 -9.32
C GLU A 299 -1.05 4.51 -8.01
N GLY A 300 -0.13 3.60 -7.72
CA GLY A 300 0.49 3.45 -6.43
C GLY A 300 1.23 4.69 -5.94
N ASN A 301 1.00 5.06 -4.70
CA ASN A 301 1.77 6.05 -3.98
C ASN A 301 2.77 5.39 -3.03
N ARG A 302 3.76 6.18 -2.62
CA ARG A 302 4.87 5.77 -1.79
C ARG A 302 4.45 5.92 -0.34
N GLN A 303 4.54 4.85 0.42
CA GLN A 303 3.96 4.81 1.76
C GLN A 303 4.94 4.26 2.78
N CYS A 304 4.76 4.65 4.03
CA CYS A 304 5.54 4.17 5.16
C CYS A 304 4.68 4.17 6.43
N TYR A 305 5.22 3.60 7.51
CA TYR A 305 4.59 3.64 8.83
C TYR A 305 5.47 4.41 9.83
N VAL A 306 4.81 5.03 10.81
CA VAL A 306 5.44 5.42 12.08
C VAL A 306 4.74 4.66 13.19
N VAL A 307 5.51 3.89 13.95
CA VAL A 307 5.02 3.08 15.05
C VAL A 307 5.39 3.76 16.35
N ARG A 308 4.40 4.00 17.20
CA ARG A 308 4.56 4.51 18.56
C ARG A 308 4.18 3.44 19.54
N VAL A 309 5.09 3.13 20.45
CA VAL A 309 4.91 2.10 21.48
C VAL A 309 4.65 2.77 22.81
N TYR A 310 3.52 2.44 23.41
CA TYR A 310 3.13 2.87 24.75
C TYR A 310 3.12 1.66 25.69
N ASP A 311 2.82 1.85 26.97
CA ASP A 311 2.76 0.74 27.94
C ASP A 311 1.61 -0.23 27.66
N ASP A 312 0.53 0.29 27.09
CA ASP A 312 -0.74 -0.42 26.89
C ASP A 312 -1.07 -0.69 25.42
N MET A 313 -0.36 -0.07 24.46
CA MET A 313 -0.69 -0.20 23.04
C MET A 313 0.44 0.14 22.08
N LEU A 314 0.26 -0.26 20.84
CA LEU A 314 0.95 0.27 19.66
C LEU A 314 0.00 1.17 18.86
N ALA A 315 0.48 2.32 18.43
CA ALA A 315 -0.20 3.17 17.46
C ALA A 315 0.61 3.23 16.15
N ILE A 316 0.02 2.84 15.05
CA ILE A 316 0.67 2.76 13.73
C ILE A 316 0.06 3.83 12.83
N GLU A 317 0.82 4.89 12.61
CA GLU A 317 0.51 5.90 11.61
C GLU A 317 0.83 5.38 10.22
N ARG A 318 -0.11 5.54 9.29
CA ARG A 318 0.04 5.21 7.87
C ARG A 318 0.22 6.50 7.09
N TYR A 319 1.36 6.64 6.42
CA TYR A 319 1.74 7.90 5.79
C TYR A 319 2.11 7.72 4.32
N GLU A 320 1.63 8.64 3.49
CA GLU A 320 1.98 8.77 2.08
C GLU A 320 3.04 9.86 1.94
N VAL A 321 4.20 9.52 1.36
CA VAL A 321 5.36 10.42 1.31
C VAL A 321 5.48 11.23 0.02
N GLY A 322 4.72 10.89 -1.02
CA GLY A 322 4.82 11.54 -2.33
C GLY A 322 4.31 12.97 -2.32
N LYS A 323 3.09 13.19 -1.86
CA LYS A 323 2.51 14.52 -1.64
C LYS A 323 2.48 14.89 -0.16
N GLY A 324 2.71 13.92 0.70
CA GLY A 324 2.63 14.05 2.15
C GLY A 324 1.22 13.88 2.66
N GLY A 325 1.07 13.22 3.81
CA GLY A 325 -0.21 13.10 4.47
C GLY A 325 -0.54 11.71 5.01
N ARG A 326 -1.40 11.70 6.02
CA ARG A 326 -1.88 10.45 6.63
C ARG A 326 -2.90 9.79 5.72
N LEU A 327 -2.85 8.45 5.64
CA LEU A 327 -3.80 7.66 4.86
C LEU A 327 -5.15 7.44 5.57
N GLY A 328 -5.28 7.86 6.80
CA GLY A 328 -6.45 7.68 7.64
C GLY A 328 -6.06 7.69 9.11
N ALA A 329 -6.93 7.15 9.94
CA ALA A 329 -6.69 6.98 11.36
C ALA A 329 -5.53 6.00 11.64
N ASP A 330 -4.88 6.12 12.78
CA ASP A 330 -3.85 5.17 13.20
C ASP A 330 -4.48 3.80 13.47
N TRP A 331 -3.75 2.75 13.15
CA TRP A 331 -4.08 1.42 13.62
C TRP A 331 -3.61 1.29 15.07
N ILE A 332 -4.53 0.95 15.96
CA ILE A 332 -4.25 0.79 17.38
C ILE A 332 -4.28 -0.70 17.74
N MET A 333 -3.19 -1.18 18.32
CA MET A 333 -3.05 -2.55 18.80
C MET A 333 -2.85 -2.52 20.30
N PRO A 334 -3.85 -2.87 21.13
CA PRO A 334 -3.66 -3.03 22.56
C PRO A 334 -2.60 -4.11 22.85
N LEU A 335 -1.76 -3.85 23.85
CA LEU A 335 -0.75 -4.78 24.34
C LEU A 335 -1.28 -5.55 25.56
N GLY A 336 -0.73 -6.73 25.84
CA GLY A 336 -0.93 -7.43 27.10
C GLY A 336 -1.87 -8.63 27.09
N ARG A 337 -2.77 -8.75 26.12
CA ARG A 337 -3.52 -9.99 25.86
C ARG A 337 -3.91 -10.02 24.40
N TYR A 338 -3.07 -10.63 23.58
CA TYR A 338 -3.55 -11.06 22.27
C TYR A 338 -4.48 -12.25 22.47
N ASP A 339 -5.74 -12.11 22.09
CA ASP A 339 -6.59 -13.24 21.91
C ASP A 339 -5.91 -14.12 20.84
N PRO A 340 -5.55 -15.38 21.12
CA PRO A 340 -4.96 -16.28 20.14
C PRO A 340 -5.91 -16.60 18.99
N HIS A 341 -7.17 -16.23 19.10
CA HIS A 341 -8.11 -16.34 17.99
C HIS A 341 -7.87 -15.18 16.99
N PRO A 342 -7.65 -15.50 15.71
CA PRO A 342 -7.52 -14.47 14.70
C PRO A 342 -8.73 -13.56 14.75
N PHE A 343 -8.49 -12.25 14.61
CA PHE A 343 -9.56 -11.28 14.41
C PHE A 343 -10.48 -11.79 13.31
N SER A 344 -11.72 -12.06 13.65
CA SER A 344 -12.68 -12.33 12.60
C SER A 344 -12.83 -11.07 11.77
N LYS A 345 -12.91 -11.23 10.45
CA LYS A 345 -13.19 -10.09 9.56
C LYS A 345 -14.45 -9.33 9.97
N ASP A 346 -15.38 -10.01 10.60
CA ASP A 346 -16.63 -9.44 11.08
C ASP A 346 -16.45 -8.50 12.27
N GLU A 347 -15.50 -8.76 13.15
CA GLU A 347 -15.15 -7.82 14.23
C GLU A 347 -14.48 -6.56 13.69
N LEU A 348 -13.55 -6.70 12.74
CA LEU A 348 -12.92 -5.56 12.07
C LEU A 348 -13.94 -4.73 11.28
N LYS A 349 -14.91 -5.36 10.61
CA LYS A 349 -16.01 -4.65 9.93
C LYS A 349 -16.83 -3.79 10.88
N LYS A 350 -17.10 -4.27 12.09
CA LYS A 350 -17.80 -3.46 13.12
C LYS A 350 -17.01 -2.24 13.55
N VAL A 351 -15.69 -2.36 13.67
CA VAL A 351 -14.80 -1.24 14.04
C VAL A 351 -14.72 -0.21 12.93
N ILE A 352 -14.61 -0.66 11.69
CA ILE A 352 -14.43 0.23 10.52
C ILE A 352 -15.74 0.95 10.17
N GLY A 353 -16.89 0.33 10.42
CA GLY A 353 -18.20 0.89 10.09
C GLY A 353 -18.49 0.91 8.58
N GLU A 354 -19.62 1.51 8.22
CA GLU A 354 -20.10 1.61 6.84
C GLU A 354 -19.65 2.94 6.21
N PRO A 355 -19.07 2.92 5.00
CA PRO A 355 -18.77 4.14 4.27
C PRO A 355 -20.08 4.74 3.73
N GLN A 356 -20.17 6.07 3.70
CA GLN A 356 -21.38 6.77 3.28
C GLN A 356 -21.06 7.90 2.32
N PHE A 357 -21.96 8.16 1.37
CA PHE A 357 -21.90 9.38 0.60
C PHE A 357 -22.31 10.58 1.47
N ARG A 358 -21.70 11.73 1.20
CA ARG A 358 -22.10 13.00 1.84
C ARG A 358 -23.56 13.31 1.50
N GLU A 359 -24.22 14.00 2.41
CA GLU A 359 -25.57 14.51 2.13
C GLU A 359 -25.56 15.39 0.88
N GLY A 360 -26.48 15.14 -0.03
CA GLY A 360 -26.57 15.85 -1.31
C GLY A 360 -25.59 15.38 -2.40
N ALA A 361 -24.79 14.33 -2.16
CA ALA A 361 -23.93 13.75 -3.19
C ALA A 361 -24.75 13.28 -4.39
N LYS A 362 -24.31 13.64 -5.59
CA LYS A 362 -24.97 13.30 -6.85
C LYS A 362 -24.06 12.49 -7.74
N LEU A 363 -24.61 11.43 -8.31
CA LEU A 363 -23.96 10.63 -9.33
C LEU A 363 -24.20 11.29 -10.69
N GLU A 364 -23.13 11.53 -11.44
CA GLU A 364 -23.20 12.09 -12.79
C GLU A 364 -22.88 11.01 -13.81
N VAL A 365 -23.69 10.91 -14.85
CA VAL A 365 -23.46 10.00 -15.98
C VAL A 365 -23.51 10.82 -17.27
N SER A 366 -22.48 10.71 -18.08
CA SER A 366 -22.36 11.40 -19.36
C SER A 366 -21.85 10.46 -20.46
N LEU A 367 -22.23 10.77 -21.69
CA LEU A 367 -21.65 10.11 -22.87
C LEU A 367 -20.37 10.84 -23.26
N ASP A 368 -19.24 10.19 -23.13
CA ASP A 368 -17.97 10.76 -23.57
C ASP A 368 -17.75 10.46 -25.04
N ARG A 369 -17.64 11.50 -25.85
CA ARG A 369 -17.19 11.41 -27.23
C ARG A 369 -15.69 11.59 -27.21
N ILE A 370 -14.92 10.52 -27.34
CA ILE A 370 -13.48 10.63 -27.52
C ILE A 370 -13.23 11.35 -28.85
N ASP A 371 -13.01 12.66 -28.76
CA ASP A 371 -12.48 13.43 -29.87
C ASP A 371 -10.99 13.07 -30.02
N LYS A 372 -10.62 12.45 -31.13
CA LYS A 372 -9.24 12.08 -31.47
C LYS A 372 -8.27 13.28 -31.53
N SER A 373 -8.76 14.51 -31.43
CA SER A 373 -7.96 15.73 -31.48
C SER A 373 -7.38 16.16 -30.13
N ASN A 374 -7.95 15.72 -29.04
CA ASN A 374 -7.39 15.99 -27.71
C ASN A 374 -6.28 14.99 -27.40
N LYS A 375 -5.05 15.31 -27.83
CA LYS A 375 -3.86 14.88 -27.12
C LYS A 375 -4.08 15.25 -25.66
N VAL A 376 -4.44 14.25 -24.84
CA VAL A 376 -4.43 14.38 -23.38
C VAL A 376 -3.10 15.03 -23.04
N GLY A 377 -3.15 16.24 -22.53
CA GLY A 377 -1.97 16.93 -22.08
C GLY A 377 -1.28 15.95 -21.14
N LYS A 378 -0.03 15.62 -21.44
CA LYS A 378 0.79 14.77 -20.58
C LYS A 378 0.72 15.36 -19.17
N ALA A 379 -0.24 14.90 -18.38
CA ALA A 379 -0.03 14.87 -16.96
C ALA A 379 1.25 14.06 -16.81
N ALA A 380 2.26 14.65 -16.23
CA ALA A 380 3.54 14.02 -16.02
C ALA A 380 3.33 12.83 -15.05
N THR A 381 2.89 11.70 -15.60
CA THR A 381 2.88 10.43 -14.90
C THR A 381 4.31 9.91 -14.93
N ASP A 382 5.00 10.08 -13.82
CA ASP A 382 6.36 9.61 -13.60
C ASP A 382 6.44 8.08 -13.44
N THR A 383 5.49 7.32 -13.96
CA THR A 383 5.48 5.86 -13.88
C THR A 383 5.78 5.24 -15.24
N PRO A 384 6.83 4.43 -15.38
CA PRO A 384 7.01 3.62 -16.57
C PRO A 384 5.92 2.54 -16.57
N VAL A 385 5.01 2.63 -17.51
CA VAL A 385 4.16 1.51 -17.87
C VAL A 385 5.09 0.41 -18.39
N ASN A 386 5.11 -0.72 -17.69
CA ASN A 386 5.73 -1.93 -18.22
C ASN A 386 5.10 -2.17 -19.60
N PRO A 387 5.83 -2.30 -20.69
CA PRO A 387 5.24 -2.53 -22.00
C PRO A 387 4.79 -4.00 -22.10
N VAL A 388 3.73 -4.33 -21.40
CA VAL A 388 2.89 -5.44 -21.83
C VAL A 388 2.14 -4.89 -23.04
N ASN A 389 2.46 -5.41 -24.22
CA ASN A 389 1.95 -5.06 -25.52
C ASN A 389 0.73 -4.14 -25.48
N PRO A 390 0.80 -2.92 -26.03
CA PRO A 390 -0.39 -2.13 -26.20
C PRO A 390 -1.30 -2.94 -27.14
N VAL A 391 -2.37 -3.46 -26.59
CA VAL A 391 -3.51 -3.86 -27.43
C VAL A 391 -3.89 -2.55 -28.12
N GLN A 392 -3.59 -2.47 -29.40
CA GLN A 392 -4.09 -1.40 -30.25
C GLN A 392 -5.62 -1.53 -30.28
N GLU A 393 -6.29 -0.96 -29.29
CA GLU A 393 -7.71 -0.67 -29.38
C GLU A 393 -7.91 0.47 -30.37
N ASN A 394 -7.79 0.12 -31.66
CA ASN A 394 -8.25 0.94 -32.76
C ASN A 394 -9.77 0.81 -32.87
N SER A 395 -10.54 1.42 -31.95
CA SER A 395 -11.92 1.75 -32.24
C SER A 395 -12.41 2.84 -31.33
N ALA A 396 -12.92 3.91 -31.89
CA ALA A 396 -13.65 4.96 -31.20
C ALA A 396 -15.02 4.40 -30.74
N THR A 397 -15.01 3.43 -29.84
CA THR A 397 -16.25 2.92 -29.24
C THR A 397 -16.75 3.96 -28.24
N PRO A 398 -17.97 4.45 -28.36
CA PRO A 398 -18.54 5.38 -27.39
C PRO A 398 -18.51 4.76 -25.99
N ARG A 399 -18.10 5.53 -24.98
CA ARG A 399 -18.08 5.12 -23.58
C ARG A 399 -19.01 5.99 -22.76
N LEU A 400 -19.67 5.42 -21.76
CA LEU A 400 -20.32 6.19 -20.71
C LEU A 400 -19.31 6.44 -19.61
N CYS A 401 -19.22 7.70 -19.23
CA CYS A 401 -18.41 8.15 -18.11
C CYS A 401 -19.32 8.33 -16.87
N VAL A 402 -19.06 7.54 -15.84
CA VAL A 402 -19.75 7.60 -14.55
C VAL A 402 -18.83 8.30 -13.57
N ARG A 403 -19.23 9.51 -13.14
CA ARG A 403 -18.48 10.31 -12.15
C ARG A 403 -19.08 10.08 -10.77
N ILE A 404 -18.33 9.43 -9.92
CA ILE A 404 -18.73 9.02 -8.59
C ILE A 404 -18.16 10.03 -7.58
N PRO A 405 -19.01 10.75 -6.83
CA PRO A 405 -18.54 11.70 -5.82
C PRO A 405 -17.79 10.97 -4.70
N LEU A 406 -16.90 11.70 -4.02
CA LEU A 406 -16.21 11.16 -2.86
C LEU A 406 -17.22 10.76 -1.79
N ALA A 407 -17.18 9.50 -1.38
CA ALA A 407 -17.86 9.07 -0.17
C ALA A 407 -16.94 9.30 1.03
N ASP A 408 -17.49 9.82 2.10
CA ASP A 408 -16.79 9.83 3.38
C ASP A 408 -16.91 8.43 3.97
N GLY A 409 -15.78 7.77 4.08
CA GLY A 409 -15.68 6.74 5.09
C GLY A 409 -15.95 7.37 6.46
N ASN A 410 -16.41 6.61 7.45
CA ASN A 410 -16.15 6.91 8.83
C ASN A 410 -14.67 7.38 8.90
N PRO A 411 -14.29 8.43 9.68
CA PRO A 411 -12.91 8.91 9.76
C PRO A 411 -11.87 7.79 9.94
N ASP A 412 -12.32 6.65 10.43
CA ASP A 412 -11.52 5.46 10.68
C ASP A 412 -11.42 4.51 9.48
N SER A 413 -12.35 4.61 8.50
CA SER A 413 -12.39 3.75 7.33
C SER A 413 -12.52 4.54 6.04
N ARG A 414 -11.38 4.72 5.39
CA ARG A 414 -11.37 5.32 4.06
C ARG A 414 -12.20 4.47 3.09
N VAL A 415 -12.94 5.13 2.20
CA VAL A 415 -13.56 4.44 1.07
C VAL A 415 -12.45 3.80 0.23
N TYR A 416 -12.56 2.49 0.02
CA TYR A 416 -11.56 1.70 -0.68
C TYR A 416 -11.90 1.56 -2.16
N ALA A 417 -13.18 1.33 -2.45
CA ALA A 417 -13.68 1.17 -3.81
C ALA A 417 -15.17 1.53 -3.89
N TYR A 418 -15.69 1.54 -5.11
CA TYR A 418 -17.11 1.66 -5.40
C TYR A 418 -17.55 0.47 -6.23
N GLU A 419 -18.73 -0.06 -5.92
CA GLU A 419 -19.46 -0.98 -6.80
C GLU A 419 -20.51 -0.20 -7.56
N VAL A 420 -20.57 -0.46 -8.87
CA VAL A 420 -21.50 0.19 -9.81
C VAL A 420 -22.38 -0.90 -10.41
N GLU A 421 -23.70 -0.83 -10.16
CA GLU A 421 -24.70 -1.66 -10.80
C GLU A 421 -25.42 -0.83 -11.88
N VAL A 422 -25.52 -1.38 -13.07
CA VAL A 422 -26.28 -0.77 -14.17
C VAL A 422 -27.41 -1.71 -14.56
N THR A 423 -28.62 -1.19 -14.56
CA THR A 423 -29.83 -1.92 -14.97
C THR A 423 -30.48 -1.24 -16.17
N GLY A 424 -30.96 -2.02 -17.12
CA GLY A 424 -31.72 -1.56 -18.28
C GLY A 424 -33.19 -1.91 -18.17
N ASP A 425 -33.81 -2.21 -19.32
CA ASP A 425 -35.19 -2.65 -19.39
C ASP A 425 -35.38 -4.00 -18.67
N GLU A 426 -36.62 -4.27 -18.22
CA GLU A 426 -36.98 -5.48 -17.50
C GLU A 426 -36.56 -6.76 -18.27
N GLY A 427 -35.95 -7.71 -17.57
CA GLY A 427 -35.47 -8.96 -18.15
C GLY A 427 -34.07 -8.90 -18.80
N THR A 428 -33.43 -7.73 -18.86
CA THR A 428 -32.03 -7.64 -19.30
C THR A 428 -31.06 -7.98 -18.19
N PRO A 429 -29.92 -8.64 -18.48
CA PRO A 429 -28.87 -8.89 -17.50
C PRO A 429 -28.35 -7.56 -16.92
N LYS A 430 -28.15 -7.52 -15.61
CA LYS A 430 -27.47 -6.40 -14.94
C LYS A 430 -25.98 -6.40 -15.27
N LEU A 431 -25.40 -5.21 -15.44
CA LEU A 431 -23.97 -5.05 -15.43
C LEU A 431 -23.52 -4.67 -14.01
N CYS A 432 -22.54 -5.40 -13.47
CA CYS A 432 -21.89 -5.05 -12.22
C CYS A 432 -20.41 -4.79 -12.48
N LYS A 433 -19.91 -3.65 -12.03
CA LYS A 433 -18.52 -3.26 -12.08
C LYS A 433 -18.05 -2.79 -10.71
N ALA A 434 -16.76 -2.87 -10.46
CA ALA A 434 -16.15 -2.27 -9.28
C ALA A 434 -14.90 -1.48 -9.68
N ILE A 435 -14.67 -0.33 -9.02
CA ILE A 435 -13.52 0.53 -9.28
C ILE A 435 -12.95 1.04 -7.95
N TYR A 436 -11.63 1.09 -7.84
CA TYR A 436 -10.98 1.67 -6.67
C TYR A 436 -11.28 3.18 -6.57
N ALA A 437 -11.48 3.65 -5.35
CA ALA A 437 -11.73 5.06 -5.10
C ALA A 437 -10.52 5.92 -5.52
N ALA A 438 -10.79 7.05 -6.16
CA ALA A 438 -9.74 8.00 -6.51
C ALA A 438 -8.97 8.42 -5.26
N GLY A 439 -7.63 8.39 -5.36
CA GLY A 439 -6.78 8.77 -4.25
C GLY A 439 -6.78 7.81 -3.06
N VAL A 440 -7.28 6.57 -3.17
CA VAL A 440 -7.26 5.57 -2.10
C VAL A 440 -5.87 5.37 -1.48
N ASN A 441 -4.83 5.53 -2.28
CA ASN A 441 -3.42 5.41 -1.87
C ASN A 441 -2.77 6.73 -1.45
N MET A 442 -3.50 7.85 -1.50
CA MET A 442 -2.97 9.19 -1.21
C MET A 442 -3.31 9.65 0.20
N GLY A 443 -2.56 10.59 0.74
CA GLY A 443 -2.90 11.26 1.99
C GLY A 443 -4.28 11.94 1.92
N ILE A 444 -4.99 11.99 3.04
CA ILE A 444 -6.28 12.68 3.14
C ILE A 444 -6.11 14.15 2.75
N GLY A 445 -7.00 14.65 1.91
CA GLY A 445 -6.97 16.02 1.38
C GLY A 445 -6.09 16.19 0.14
N HIS A 446 -5.47 15.11 -0.35
CA HIS A 446 -4.67 15.10 -1.57
C HIS A 446 -5.28 14.24 -2.69
N GLU A 447 -6.54 13.87 -2.55
CA GLU A 447 -7.26 13.09 -3.54
C GLU A 447 -7.33 13.87 -4.87
N PRO A 448 -7.05 13.21 -6.02
CA PRO A 448 -7.14 13.85 -7.32
C PRO A 448 -8.59 14.24 -7.63
N ASN A 449 -8.79 15.32 -8.34
CA ASN A 449 -10.11 15.81 -8.76
C ASN A 449 -11.13 15.97 -7.61
N GLY A 450 -10.65 16.32 -6.39
CA GLY A 450 -11.51 16.41 -5.21
C GLY A 450 -12.09 15.08 -4.75
N GLY A 451 -11.44 13.97 -5.12
CA GLY A 451 -11.86 12.61 -4.77
C GLY A 451 -12.94 12.02 -5.67
N VAL A 452 -13.29 12.70 -6.76
CA VAL A 452 -14.23 12.16 -7.75
C VAL A 452 -13.58 10.99 -8.48
N THR A 453 -14.20 9.82 -8.41
CA THR A 453 -13.78 8.62 -9.14
C THR A 453 -14.51 8.53 -10.47
N THR A 454 -13.80 8.28 -11.54
CA THR A 454 -14.38 8.15 -12.88
C THR A 454 -14.30 6.71 -13.34
N LEU A 455 -15.44 6.10 -13.67
CA LEU A 455 -15.56 4.80 -14.30
C LEU A 455 -16.01 4.97 -15.74
N GLU A 456 -15.22 4.46 -16.68
CA GLU A 456 -15.58 4.41 -18.09
C GLU A 456 -16.15 3.03 -18.45
N ILE A 457 -17.37 2.99 -18.98
CA ILE A 457 -18.03 1.75 -19.38
C ILE A 457 -18.21 1.76 -20.90
N PRO A 458 -17.59 0.81 -21.63
CA PRO A 458 -17.85 0.65 -23.06
C PRO A 458 -19.34 0.45 -23.31
N LYS A 459 -19.86 1.13 -24.32
CA LYS A 459 -21.29 1.04 -24.67
C LYS A 459 -21.74 -0.38 -24.97
N SER A 460 -20.85 -1.21 -25.51
CA SER A 460 -21.11 -2.63 -25.81
C SER A 460 -21.32 -3.50 -24.56
N GLU A 461 -20.92 -3.05 -23.40
CA GLU A 461 -21.09 -3.79 -22.14
C GLU A 461 -22.38 -3.42 -21.39
N LEU A 462 -23.03 -2.34 -21.79
CA LEU A 462 -24.23 -1.85 -21.11
C LEU A 462 -25.44 -2.74 -21.40
N PRO A 463 -26.34 -2.93 -20.41
CA PRO A 463 -27.61 -3.62 -20.63
C PRO A 463 -28.47 -2.84 -21.64
N SER A 464 -29.34 -3.57 -22.34
CA SER A 464 -30.30 -2.93 -23.26
C SER A 464 -31.34 -2.14 -22.50
N GLY A 465 -31.74 -0.98 -23.04
CA GLY A 465 -32.77 -0.15 -22.47
C GLY A 465 -32.75 1.28 -22.99
N LYS A 466 -33.90 1.93 -23.03
CA LYS A 466 -34.02 3.37 -23.35
C LYS A 466 -33.56 4.25 -22.20
N THR A 467 -33.71 3.74 -20.99
CA THR A 467 -33.27 4.39 -19.76
C THR A 467 -32.47 3.40 -18.95
N LEU A 468 -31.25 3.78 -18.62
CA LEU A 468 -30.38 3.00 -17.76
C LEU A 468 -30.41 3.57 -16.35
N THR A 469 -30.49 2.71 -15.35
CA THR A 469 -30.37 3.11 -13.95
C THR A 469 -28.98 2.69 -13.45
N PHE A 470 -28.24 3.66 -12.92
CA PHE A 470 -26.95 3.48 -12.29
C PHE A 470 -27.13 3.57 -10.78
N ALA A 471 -26.74 2.53 -10.07
CA ALA A 471 -26.68 2.51 -8.61
C ALA A 471 -25.23 2.30 -8.19
N VAL A 472 -24.74 3.16 -7.30
CA VAL A 472 -23.34 3.10 -6.83
C VAL A 472 -23.35 3.04 -5.31
N ARG A 473 -22.59 2.08 -4.77
CA ARG A 473 -22.38 1.97 -3.33
C ARG A 473 -20.88 1.94 -3.01
N PRO A 474 -20.45 2.68 -1.97
CA PRO A 474 -19.08 2.67 -1.53
C PRO A 474 -18.80 1.40 -0.72
N LEU A 475 -17.53 0.97 -0.71
CA LEU A 475 -17.12 -0.17 0.09
C LEU A 475 -15.75 0.06 0.75
N THR A 476 -15.55 -0.59 1.89
CA THR A 476 -14.28 -0.62 2.61
C THR A 476 -13.37 -1.72 2.06
N SER A 477 -12.10 -1.70 2.45
CA SER A 477 -11.14 -2.77 2.13
C SER A 477 -11.49 -4.13 2.75
N LEU A 478 -12.44 -4.19 3.68
CA LEU A 478 -12.97 -5.42 4.30
C LEU A 478 -14.29 -5.89 3.67
N GLY A 479 -14.74 -5.22 2.59
CA GLY A 479 -15.96 -5.58 1.87
C GLY A 479 -17.26 -5.18 2.58
N THR A 480 -17.22 -4.20 3.49
CA THR A 480 -18.43 -3.59 4.04
C THR A 480 -18.96 -2.56 3.07
N PHE A 481 -20.21 -2.70 2.66
CA PHE A 481 -20.88 -1.78 1.74
C PHE A 481 -21.62 -0.70 2.52
N GLY A 482 -21.56 0.51 1.98
CA GLY A 482 -22.43 1.60 2.40
C GLY A 482 -23.73 1.69 1.59
N LYS A 483 -24.55 2.67 1.93
CA LYS A 483 -25.82 2.92 1.23
C LYS A 483 -25.57 3.40 -0.20
N ALA A 484 -26.32 2.85 -1.16
CA ALA A 484 -26.23 3.25 -2.55
C ALA A 484 -26.88 4.63 -2.80
N ILE A 485 -26.28 5.38 -3.72
CA ILE A 485 -26.96 6.48 -4.44
C ILE A 485 -27.23 6.03 -5.88
N SER A 486 -28.26 6.59 -6.49
CA SER A 486 -28.64 6.21 -7.85
C SER A 486 -29.01 7.41 -8.70
N THR A 487 -28.86 7.24 -10.02
CA THR A 487 -29.32 8.18 -11.04
C THR A 487 -29.79 7.40 -12.26
N THR A 488 -30.58 8.05 -13.10
CA THR A 488 -31.00 7.49 -14.39
C THR A 488 -30.33 8.25 -15.52
N PHE A 489 -29.99 7.53 -16.55
CA PHE A 489 -29.47 8.09 -17.80
C PHE A 489 -30.36 7.63 -18.96
N ALA A 490 -31.03 8.60 -19.58
CA ALA A 490 -31.81 8.35 -20.79
C ALA A 490 -30.95 8.77 -21.99
N ASP A 491 -30.46 7.80 -22.75
CA ASP A 491 -29.76 8.06 -23.99
C ASP A 491 -30.77 8.14 -25.13
N THR A 492 -31.19 9.34 -25.49
CA THR A 492 -32.04 9.58 -26.65
C THR A 492 -31.39 9.09 -27.96
N TYR A 493 -30.08 8.89 -27.97
CA TYR A 493 -29.30 8.29 -29.06
C TYR A 493 -29.23 6.76 -29.01
N TYR A 494 -29.58 6.12 -27.89
CA TYR A 494 -29.42 4.68 -27.72
C TYR A 494 -30.31 3.87 -28.68
N GLY A 495 -31.51 4.33 -28.93
CA GLY A 495 -32.44 3.70 -29.87
C GLY A 495 -32.01 3.84 -31.35
N GLU A 496 -31.29 4.90 -31.70
CA GLU A 496 -30.86 5.16 -33.08
C GLU A 496 -29.51 4.49 -33.42
N LEU A 497 -28.64 4.22 -32.46
CA LEU A 497 -27.36 3.54 -32.66
C LEU A 497 -27.47 2.00 -32.77
N ASN A 498 -28.53 1.41 -32.23
CA ASN A 498 -28.80 -0.01 -32.41
C ASN A 498 -29.37 -0.33 -33.81
N HIS A 499 -29.81 0.67 -34.58
CA HIS A 499 -30.10 0.53 -36.01
C HIS A 499 -28.84 0.85 -36.81
N TYR A 500 -27.98 -0.11 -36.99
CA TYR A 500 -26.81 -0.05 -37.84
C TYR A 500 -27.18 0.55 -39.21
N GLY A 501 -26.57 1.68 -39.55
CA GLY A 501 -26.51 2.21 -40.91
C GLY A 501 -27.35 3.45 -41.21
N MET A 502 -28.42 3.78 -40.46
CA MET A 502 -29.28 4.91 -40.82
C MET A 502 -28.70 6.30 -40.50
N HIS A 503 -27.83 6.41 -39.50
CA HIS A 503 -27.20 7.70 -39.18
C HIS A 503 -26.19 8.15 -40.25
N TRP A 504 -25.50 7.21 -40.88
CA TRP A 504 -24.60 7.51 -42.01
C TRP A 504 -25.37 7.95 -43.27
N LEU A 505 -26.55 7.38 -43.48
CA LEU A 505 -27.40 7.74 -44.60
C LEU A 505 -28.01 9.16 -44.43
N ARG A 506 -28.42 9.56 -43.21
CA ARG A 506 -28.89 10.93 -42.95
C ARG A 506 -27.80 11.98 -43.14
N TRP A 507 -26.57 11.70 -42.76
CA TRP A 507 -25.44 12.60 -42.98
C TRP A 507 -25.04 12.69 -44.47
N ALA A 508 -25.17 11.62 -45.21
CA ALA A 508 -24.96 11.65 -46.66
C ALA A 508 -26.06 12.44 -47.40
N ASP A 509 -27.30 12.35 -46.95
CA ASP A 509 -28.43 13.12 -47.52
C ASP A 509 -28.36 14.62 -47.22
N VAL A 510 -27.88 15.03 -46.05
CA VAL A 510 -27.67 16.45 -45.74
C VAL A 510 -26.55 17.06 -46.57
N ARG A 511 -25.53 16.30 -46.97
CA ARG A 511 -24.49 16.78 -47.89
C ARG A 511 -24.93 16.84 -49.35
N ARG A 512 -25.89 16.02 -49.79
CA ARG A 512 -26.42 16.05 -51.17
C ARG A 512 -27.43 17.17 -51.41
N ARG A 513 -27.95 17.82 -50.36
CA ARG A 513 -28.87 18.98 -50.52
C ARG A 513 -28.19 20.35 -50.43
N ARG A 514 -26.85 20.39 -50.42
CA ARG A 514 -26.05 21.63 -50.39
C ARG A 514 -25.10 21.73 -51.63
N HIS A 515 -25.43 21.02 -52.71
CA HIS A 515 -24.83 21.24 -54.02
C HIS A 515 -25.93 21.43 -55.05
#